data_89da85a9ed4ac2ca0e1e4d10cd0a1d63
#
_entry.id   89da85a9ed4ac2ca0e1e4d10cd0a1d63
#
_cell.length_a   1.000
_cell.length_b   1.000
_cell.length_c   1.000
_cell.angle_alpha   90.00
_cell.angle_beta   90.00
_cell.angle_gamma   90.00
#
_symmetry.space_group_name_H-M   'P 1'
#
loop_
_entity.id
_entity.type
_entity.pdbx_description
1 polymer ?
#
loop_
_entity_poly.entity_id
_entity_poly.type
_entity_poly.pdbx_seq_one_letter_code
_entity_poly.pdbx_strand_id
1 'polypeptide(L)'
;MNDKIITENSIWDLHIHTCCCTKSSSEFSKMTIEEYVNKLVDIFKNYESLRLISFTDHNYISAEVYEEFRNKCKNINLLPGIEVDIYLNEGYKEKNDYKHIIVYFDNTKFKLDTHCSIINEKLENTPL
;
A
#
# COMPACT_ATOMS: atom_id res chain seq x y z
N MET A 1 -2.54 12.42 -10.23
CA MET A 1 -2.91 11.28 -11.09
C MET A 1 -3.09 11.77 -12.52
N ASN A 2 -2.56 11.08 -13.49
CA ASN A 2 -2.74 11.42 -14.89
C ASN A 2 -3.96 10.68 -15.45
N ASP A 3 -5.07 11.39 -15.65
CA ASP A 3 -6.35 10.80 -16.09
C ASP A 3 -6.28 10.09 -17.44
N LYS A 4 -5.29 10.43 -18.27
CA LYS A 4 -5.10 9.78 -19.58
C LYS A 4 -4.59 8.35 -19.47
N ILE A 5 -4.12 7.93 -18.31
CA ILE A 5 -3.56 6.59 -18.12
C ILE A 5 -4.65 5.58 -17.80
N ILE A 6 -5.74 6.00 -17.21
CA ILE A 6 -6.85 5.11 -16.85
C ILE A 6 -7.84 5.01 -18.02
N THR A 7 -7.82 3.87 -18.69
CA THR A 7 -8.64 3.59 -19.88
C THR A 7 -9.46 2.32 -19.67
N GLU A 8 -10.37 2.03 -20.60
CA GLU A 8 -11.20 0.82 -20.57
C GLU A 8 -10.41 -0.48 -20.49
N ASN A 9 -9.20 -0.50 -21.03
CA ASN A 9 -8.36 -1.69 -21.06
C ASN A 9 -7.25 -1.68 -20.01
N SER A 10 -7.33 -0.80 -19.01
CA SER A 10 -6.33 -0.73 -17.94
C SER A 10 -6.57 -1.81 -16.89
N ILE A 11 -5.45 -2.30 -16.33
CA ILE A 11 -5.43 -3.23 -15.21
C ILE A 11 -5.09 -2.45 -13.95
N TRP A 12 -5.75 -2.78 -12.83
CA TRP A 12 -5.49 -2.20 -11.52
C TRP A 12 -5.17 -3.30 -10.53
N ASP A 13 -4.15 -3.09 -9.73
CA ASP A 13 -3.84 -3.95 -8.59
C ASP A 13 -3.86 -3.08 -7.32
N LEU A 14 -4.94 -3.19 -6.58
CA LEU A 14 -5.21 -2.33 -5.43
C LEU A 14 -4.95 -3.00 -4.08
N HIS A 15 -4.23 -4.14 -4.06
CA HIS A 15 -3.93 -4.86 -2.83
C HIS A 15 -2.54 -5.50 -2.91
N ILE A 16 -1.51 -4.69 -2.67
CA ILE A 16 -0.12 -5.14 -2.71
C ILE A 16 0.52 -4.91 -1.35
N HIS A 17 1.12 -5.96 -0.78
CA HIS A 17 1.93 -5.85 0.43
C HIS A 17 3.38 -5.59 0.06
N THR A 18 4.04 -4.71 0.79
CA THR A 18 5.43 -4.33 0.53
C THR A 18 6.41 -5.00 1.48
N CYS A 19 7.68 -4.71 1.30
CA CYS A 19 8.74 -5.14 2.23
C CYS A 19 8.57 -4.54 3.64
N CYS A 20 7.77 -3.51 3.79
CA CYS A 20 7.48 -2.89 5.09
C CYS A 20 6.30 -3.53 5.82
N CYS A 21 5.66 -4.54 5.23
CA CYS A 21 4.53 -5.22 5.85
C CYS A 21 4.98 -6.10 7.00
N THR A 22 4.56 -5.79 8.21
CA THR A 22 4.98 -6.50 9.43
C THR A 22 4.39 -7.90 9.54
N LYS A 23 3.31 -8.19 8.83
CA LYS A 23 2.64 -9.50 8.85
C LYS A 23 3.02 -10.39 7.68
N SER A 24 3.85 -9.91 6.77
CA SER A 24 4.33 -10.71 5.65
C SER A 24 5.53 -11.54 6.08
N SER A 25 5.47 -12.84 5.85
CA SER A 25 6.61 -13.75 6.02
C SER A 25 7.35 -14.00 4.71
N SER A 26 7.04 -13.25 3.67
CA SER A 26 7.64 -13.41 2.35
C SER A 26 9.13 -13.01 2.35
N GLU A 27 9.85 -13.49 1.35
CA GLU A 27 11.24 -13.11 1.11
C GLU A 27 11.41 -11.59 0.93
N PHE A 28 10.33 -10.90 0.53
CA PHE A 28 10.34 -9.44 0.34
C PHE A 28 10.55 -8.67 1.64
N SER A 29 10.19 -9.23 2.79
CA SER A 29 10.34 -8.56 4.09
C SER A 29 11.80 -8.30 4.47
N LYS A 30 12.74 -9.00 3.83
CA LYS A 30 14.19 -8.84 4.05
C LYS A 30 14.85 -7.85 3.11
N MET A 31 14.10 -7.34 2.14
CA MET A 31 14.63 -6.38 1.17
C MET A 31 14.62 -4.96 1.73
N THR A 32 15.59 -4.15 1.29
CA THR A 32 15.48 -2.70 1.46
C THR A 32 14.37 -2.17 0.57
N ILE A 33 13.88 -0.97 0.85
CA ILE A 33 12.85 -0.34 0.01
C ILE A 33 13.33 -0.20 -1.43
N GLU A 34 14.57 0.22 -1.63
CA GLU A 34 15.14 0.36 -2.97
C GLU A 34 15.18 -0.97 -3.73
N GLU A 35 15.66 -2.03 -3.08
CA GLU A 35 15.69 -3.37 -3.68
C GLU A 35 14.30 -3.87 -4.05
N TYR A 36 13.35 -3.68 -3.14
CA TYR A 36 11.96 -4.08 -3.34
C TYR A 36 11.34 -3.33 -4.54
N VAL A 37 11.46 -2.01 -4.55
CA VAL A 37 10.88 -1.19 -5.62
C VAL A 37 11.52 -1.51 -6.97
N ASN A 38 12.84 -1.70 -7.01
CA ASN A 38 13.53 -2.08 -8.24
C ASN A 38 13.01 -3.40 -8.80
N LYS A 39 12.83 -4.40 -7.93
CA LYS A 39 12.30 -5.70 -8.33
C LYS A 39 10.85 -5.58 -8.84
N LEU A 40 10.04 -4.78 -8.15
CA LEU A 40 8.65 -4.59 -8.52
C LEU A 40 8.52 -3.89 -9.89
N VAL A 41 9.31 -2.84 -10.11
CA VAL A 41 9.35 -2.13 -11.39
C VAL A 41 9.75 -3.08 -12.52
N ASP A 42 10.72 -3.95 -12.27
CA ASP A 42 11.17 -4.94 -13.25
C ASP A 42 10.07 -5.94 -13.59
N ILE A 43 9.35 -6.42 -12.58
CA ILE A 43 8.20 -7.32 -12.80
C ILE A 43 7.11 -6.62 -13.62
N PHE A 44 6.79 -5.37 -13.29
CA PHE A 44 5.71 -4.62 -13.95
C PHE A 44 6.01 -4.26 -15.41
N LYS A 45 7.24 -4.31 -15.85
CA LYS A 45 7.58 -4.15 -17.27
C LYS A 45 6.90 -5.18 -18.16
N ASN A 46 6.52 -6.33 -17.60
CA ASN A 46 5.82 -7.39 -18.32
C ASN A 46 4.31 -7.17 -18.40
N TYR A 47 3.79 -6.12 -17.77
CA TYR A 47 2.35 -5.84 -17.68
C TYR A 47 2.05 -4.45 -18.24
N GLU A 48 2.02 -4.33 -19.56
CA GLU A 48 1.85 -3.04 -20.25
C GLU A 48 0.54 -2.33 -19.91
N SER A 49 -0.49 -3.10 -19.58
CA SER A 49 -1.83 -2.54 -19.28
C SER A 49 -2.01 -2.15 -17.81
N LEU A 50 -1.03 -2.43 -16.95
CA LEU A 50 -1.11 -2.03 -15.53
C LEU A 50 -0.93 -0.52 -15.41
N ARG A 51 -1.93 0.16 -14.84
CA ARG A 51 -1.98 1.63 -14.77
C ARG A 51 -2.22 2.20 -13.39
N LEU A 52 -2.71 1.40 -12.46
CA LEU A 52 -3.02 1.86 -11.11
C LEU A 52 -2.71 0.77 -10.10
N ILE A 53 -1.95 1.12 -9.06
CA ILE A 53 -1.66 0.20 -7.96
C ILE A 53 -1.84 0.90 -6.61
N SER A 54 -2.03 0.09 -5.57
CA SER A 54 -2.02 0.56 -4.19
C SER A 54 -1.21 -0.39 -3.32
N PHE A 55 -0.31 0.16 -2.53
CA PHE A 55 0.42 -0.59 -1.50
C PHE A 55 -0.39 -0.54 -0.20
N THR A 56 -0.96 -1.67 0.18
CA THR A 56 -1.88 -1.76 1.31
C THR A 56 -1.33 -2.68 2.39
N ASP A 57 -0.27 -2.26 3.05
CA ASP A 57 0.33 -3.01 4.14
C ASP A 57 -0.60 -3.04 5.37
N HIS A 58 -0.43 -4.06 6.21
CA HIS A 58 -1.22 -4.21 7.44
C HIS A 58 -0.88 -3.12 8.46
N ASN A 59 -1.86 -2.30 8.80
CA ASN A 59 -1.79 -1.30 9.88
C ASN A 59 -0.61 -0.32 9.76
N TYR A 60 -0.08 -0.16 8.55
CA TYR A 60 1.07 0.71 8.29
C TYR A 60 1.04 1.20 6.85
N ILE A 61 1.42 2.46 6.65
CA ILE A 61 1.57 3.02 5.32
C ILE A 61 2.95 3.67 5.19
N SER A 62 3.75 3.21 4.22
CA SER A 62 5.11 3.69 4.03
C SER A 62 5.17 4.77 2.96
N ALA A 63 5.38 6.01 3.38
CA ALA A 63 5.62 7.12 2.45
C ALA A 63 6.82 6.85 1.54
N GLU A 64 7.88 6.26 2.10
CA GLU A 64 9.11 5.99 1.36
C GLU A 64 8.91 5.04 0.19
N VAL A 65 8.09 3.98 0.36
CA VAL A 65 7.79 3.05 -0.74
C VAL A 65 7.06 3.76 -1.87
N TYR A 66 6.04 4.55 -1.54
CA TYR A 66 5.29 5.31 -2.54
C TYR A 66 6.17 6.32 -3.29
N GLU A 67 7.02 7.05 -2.57
CA GLU A 67 7.91 8.03 -3.17
C GLU A 67 8.96 7.38 -4.06
N GLU A 68 9.59 6.30 -3.59
CA GLU A 68 10.59 5.56 -4.35
C GLU A 68 9.99 4.97 -5.63
N PHE A 69 8.81 4.37 -5.54
CA PHE A 69 8.13 3.83 -6.70
C PHE A 69 7.75 4.94 -7.69
N ARG A 70 7.21 6.05 -7.20
CA ARG A 70 6.85 7.21 -8.03
C ARG A 70 8.05 7.75 -8.81
N ASN A 71 9.21 7.78 -8.18
CA ASN A 71 10.44 8.26 -8.82
C ASN A 71 10.94 7.33 -9.92
N LYS A 72 10.75 6.04 -9.76
CA LYS A 72 11.26 5.02 -10.70
C LYS A 72 10.27 4.60 -11.76
N CYS A 73 8.98 4.78 -11.54
CA CYS A 73 7.94 4.35 -12.46
C CYS A 73 6.91 5.47 -12.67
N LYS A 74 6.95 6.10 -13.83
CA LYS A 74 6.10 7.25 -14.15
C LYS A 74 4.80 6.88 -14.87
N ASN A 75 4.70 5.67 -15.38
CA ASN A 75 3.56 5.24 -16.20
C ASN A 75 2.50 4.44 -15.41
N ILE A 76 2.71 4.25 -14.12
CA ILE A 76 1.74 3.63 -13.22
C ILE A 76 1.36 4.63 -12.14
N ASN A 77 0.07 4.86 -11.97
CA ASN A 77 -0.44 5.73 -10.92
C ASN A 77 -0.49 4.99 -9.59
N LEU A 78 -0.26 5.73 -8.51
CA LEU A 78 -0.36 5.22 -7.16
C LEU A 78 -1.60 5.78 -6.47
N LEU A 79 -2.38 4.88 -5.86
CA LEU A 79 -3.47 5.24 -4.97
C LEU A 79 -3.04 4.93 -3.54
N PRO A 80 -2.89 5.92 -2.66
CA PRO A 80 -2.52 5.64 -1.27
C PRO A 80 -3.59 4.78 -0.60
N GLY A 81 -3.16 3.74 0.09
CA GLY A 81 -4.07 2.81 0.76
C GLY A 81 -3.40 2.09 1.93
N ILE A 82 -4.21 1.44 2.72
CA ILE A 82 -3.78 0.68 3.88
C ILE A 82 -4.78 -0.45 4.16
N GLU A 83 -4.28 -1.60 4.62
CA GLU A 83 -5.14 -2.66 5.12
C GLU A 83 -5.18 -2.57 6.64
N VAL A 84 -6.38 -2.36 7.19
CA VAL A 84 -6.58 -2.19 8.64
C VAL A 84 -7.25 -3.43 9.20
N ASP A 85 -6.68 -3.99 10.26
CA ASP A 85 -7.28 -5.09 10.99
C ASP A 85 -8.22 -4.53 12.06
N ILE A 86 -9.49 -4.88 11.97
CA ILE A 86 -10.51 -4.40 12.90
C ILE A 86 -11.08 -5.59 13.68
N TYR A 87 -11.06 -5.50 14.99
CA TYR A 87 -11.69 -6.48 15.89
C TYR A 87 -13.17 -6.12 16.08
N LEU A 88 -14.05 -7.08 15.84
CA LEU A 88 -15.51 -6.87 15.90
C LEU A 88 -16.08 -6.89 17.30
N ASN A 89 -15.35 -7.49 18.27
CA ASN A 89 -15.79 -7.60 19.66
C ASN A 89 -14.75 -7.02 20.60
N GLU A 90 -15.13 -6.02 21.38
CA GLU A 90 -14.27 -5.47 22.43
C GLU A 90 -13.85 -6.55 23.42
N GLY A 91 -12.56 -6.68 23.66
CA GLY A 91 -12.00 -7.63 24.62
C GLY A 91 -11.78 -9.04 24.10
N TYR A 92 -12.17 -9.36 22.89
CA TYR A 92 -11.92 -10.65 22.28
C TYR A 92 -10.87 -10.54 21.17
N LYS A 93 -9.72 -11.15 21.42
CA LYS A 93 -8.62 -11.24 20.45
C LYS A 93 -8.52 -12.64 19.82
N GLU A 94 -9.61 -13.33 19.68
CA GLU A 94 -9.62 -14.61 18.99
C GLU A 94 -9.43 -14.40 17.48
N LYS A 95 -8.68 -15.30 16.86
CA LYS A 95 -8.28 -15.22 15.44
C LYS A 95 -9.43 -15.04 14.45
N ASN A 96 -10.66 -15.37 14.86
CA ASN A 96 -11.83 -15.37 13.99
C ASN A 96 -12.70 -14.10 14.12
N ASP A 97 -12.35 -13.18 15.03
CA ASP A 97 -13.19 -12.03 15.34
C ASP A 97 -12.71 -10.72 14.73
N TYR A 98 -11.68 -10.75 13.87
CA TYR A 98 -11.22 -9.56 13.19
C TYR A 98 -11.51 -9.63 11.69
N LYS A 99 -11.64 -8.46 11.07
CA LYS A 99 -11.80 -8.29 9.63
C LYS A 99 -10.70 -7.41 9.09
N HIS A 100 -10.32 -7.68 7.86
CA HIS A 100 -9.43 -6.82 7.10
C HIS A 100 -10.28 -5.84 6.31
N ILE A 101 -10.00 -4.56 6.48
CA ILE A 101 -10.66 -3.51 5.71
C ILE A 101 -9.56 -2.76 4.97
N ILE A 102 -9.74 -2.60 3.67
CA ILE A 102 -8.82 -1.82 2.87
C ILE A 102 -9.38 -0.41 2.73
N VAL A 103 -8.59 0.58 3.11
CA VAL A 103 -8.95 2.00 3.04
C VAL A 103 -8.08 2.65 1.98
N TYR A 104 -8.70 3.33 1.04
CA TYR A 104 -8.00 4.12 0.03
C TYR A 104 -8.22 5.60 0.30
N PHE A 105 -7.20 6.39 0.07
CA PHE A 105 -7.23 7.83 0.31
C PHE A 105 -7.33 8.60 -1.01
N ASP A 106 -8.03 9.74 -0.98
CA ASP A 106 -8.14 10.63 -2.13
C ASP A 106 -6.74 11.13 -2.52
N ASN A 107 -6.26 10.71 -3.67
CA ASN A 107 -4.92 10.99 -4.16
C ASN A 107 -4.66 12.48 -4.38
N THR A 108 -5.70 13.29 -4.55
CA THR A 108 -5.56 14.74 -4.73
C THR A 108 -5.36 15.48 -3.41
N LYS A 109 -5.77 14.88 -2.30
CA LYS A 109 -5.73 15.50 -0.95
C LYS A 109 -4.71 14.85 -0.02
N PHE A 110 -4.30 13.63 -0.30
CA PHE A 110 -3.40 12.88 0.56
C PHE A 110 -1.95 13.29 0.32
N LYS A 111 -1.29 13.74 1.37
CA LYS A 111 0.12 14.13 1.35
C LYS A 111 0.96 13.06 2.03
N LEU A 112 1.77 12.34 1.25
CA LEU A 112 2.57 11.21 1.75
C LEU A 112 3.49 11.61 2.92
N ASP A 113 4.17 12.74 2.80
CA ASP A 113 5.14 13.21 3.79
C ASP A 113 4.53 13.55 5.16
N THR A 114 3.25 13.89 5.19
CA THR A 114 2.56 14.34 6.41
C THR A 114 1.54 13.30 6.90
N HIS A 115 0.66 12.86 6.01
CA HIS A 115 -0.47 12.01 6.40
C HIS A 115 -0.07 10.59 6.77
N CYS A 116 0.97 10.03 6.14
CA CYS A 116 1.42 8.68 6.50
C CYS A 116 1.88 8.60 7.96
N SER A 117 2.65 9.57 8.42
CA SER A 117 3.13 9.57 9.80
C SER A 117 1.99 9.73 10.81
N ILE A 118 1.00 10.57 10.49
CA ILE A 118 -0.18 10.76 11.34
C ILE A 118 -0.98 9.46 11.46
N ILE A 119 -1.23 8.79 10.35
CA ILE A 119 -1.98 7.53 10.33
C ILE A 119 -1.24 6.44 11.09
N ASN A 120 0.05 6.28 10.84
CA ASN A 120 0.87 5.26 11.51
C ASN A 120 0.91 5.48 13.01
N GLU A 121 1.04 6.73 13.46
CA GLU A 121 1.02 7.07 14.88
C GLU A 121 -0.32 6.72 15.52
N LYS A 122 -1.42 7.05 14.88
CA LYS A 122 -2.75 6.74 15.39
C LYS A 122 -3.02 5.24 15.46
N LEU A 123 -2.61 4.48 14.47
CA LEU A 123 -2.80 3.02 14.44
C LEU A 123 -1.92 2.33 15.49
N GLU A 124 -0.72 2.81 15.73
CA GLU A 124 0.18 2.28 16.75
C GLU A 124 -0.39 2.47 18.17
N ASN A 125 -1.04 3.61 18.42
CA ASN A 125 -1.55 3.98 19.72
C ASN A 125 -3.02 3.59 19.96
N THR A 126 -3.69 3.04 18.94
CA THR A 126 -5.09 2.60 19.06
C THR A 126 -5.13 1.08 19.20
N PRO A 127 -5.71 0.54 20.28
CA PRO A 127 -5.91 -0.90 20.40
C PRO A 127 -6.97 -1.33 19.38
N LEU A 128 -6.52 -2.02 18.35
CA LEU A 128 -7.37 -2.59 17.29
C LEU A 128 -7.65 -4.07 17.55
#